data_81d400033eefce33ef14d462aa988c32
#
_entry.id   81d400033eefce33ef14d462aa988c32
#
_cell.length_a   1.000
_cell.length_b   1.000
_cell.length_c   1.000
_cell.angle_alpha   90.00
_cell.angle_beta   90.00
_cell.angle_gamma   90.00
#
_symmetry.space_group_name_H-M   'P 1'
#
loop_
_entity.id
_entity.type
_entity.pdbx_description
1 polymer ?
#
loop_
_entity_poly.entity_id
_entity_poly.type
_entity_poly.pdbx_seq_one_letter_code
_entity_poly.pdbx_strand_id
1 'polypeptide(L)'
;AGVPIVLSANDKFSPYLDIMIRSVIANASPEREYDIIILYNDISEKNQHLISMAARDKHNISIRFIRVCEYFNAGKLFVDQHLSVETYYRLIIPEIMPNYHKILYLDCDMVADHDVAELYDFDLKGAVIGAAKDIDVAGQLNLNQNNWQTYATETLGLDSPYDYFQAGVLILDLDGLRRTMSSEDMIQMALTHSYRCHDQDILNIVCKNKVTYLPQQWNTLMDWQEIGRSRMDILKMAPRQIYEAYTQARKRPYLIHFAGYQKPWDVVDCDFAEYFWEYAKLSPYYPQIILELKERYSISKQGKKQGYMEKLMNNVELRKLANNFFPIGSRRRELIKKYFTKR
;
A
#
# COMPACT_ATOMS: atom_id res chain seq x y z
N ALA A 1 15.67 16.03 -19.40
CA ALA A 1 14.53 15.13 -19.61
C ALA A 1 13.73 15.06 -18.30
N GLY A 2 12.40 15.12 -18.41
CA GLY A 2 11.53 15.07 -17.24
C GLY A 2 11.55 13.71 -16.57
N VAL A 3 11.17 13.66 -15.31
CA VAL A 3 11.00 12.44 -14.50
C VAL A 3 9.55 12.00 -14.60
N PRO A 4 9.20 10.99 -15.41
CA PRO A 4 7.84 10.48 -15.49
C PRO A 4 7.56 9.57 -14.30
N ILE A 5 6.52 9.93 -13.52
CA ILE A 5 6.07 9.22 -12.32
C ILE A 5 4.63 8.75 -12.58
N VAL A 6 4.41 7.46 -12.55
CA VAL A 6 3.10 6.85 -12.78
C VAL A 6 2.53 6.33 -11.46
N LEU A 7 1.29 6.72 -11.19
CA LEU A 7 0.51 6.24 -10.05
C LEU A 7 -0.82 5.68 -10.56
N SER A 8 -1.45 4.80 -9.83
CA SER A 8 -2.79 4.31 -10.14
C SER A 8 -3.71 4.42 -8.94
N ALA A 9 -4.93 4.95 -9.16
CA ALA A 9 -5.90 5.15 -8.10
C ALA A 9 -7.34 5.15 -8.61
N ASN A 10 -8.28 4.98 -7.68
CA ASN A 10 -9.71 5.22 -7.87
C ASN A 10 -10.17 6.45 -7.04
N ASP A 11 -11.45 6.81 -7.20
CA ASP A 11 -11.99 8.01 -6.54
C ASP A 11 -11.87 7.96 -5.01
N LYS A 12 -12.03 6.79 -4.40
CA LYS A 12 -11.90 6.62 -2.93
C LYS A 12 -10.48 6.86 -2.44
N PHE A 13 -9.48 6.56 -3.26
CA PHE A 13 -8.08 6.75 -2.93
C PHE A 13 -7.56 8.17 -3.22
N SER A 14 -8.37 9.03 -3.85
CA SER A 14 -8.01 10.42 -4.16
C SER A 14 -7.43 11.22 -2.98
N PRO A 15 -7.93 11.10 -1.74
CA PRO A 15 -7.32 11.78 -0.60
C PRO A 15 -5.88 11.37 -0.31
N TYR A 16 -5.58 10.09 -0.44
CA TYR A 16 -4.26 9.51 -0.12
C TYR A 16 -3.29 9.73 -1.29
N LEU A 17 -3.78 9.62 -2.53
CA LEU A 17 -3.06 9.99 -3.74
C LEU A 17 -2.60 11.46 -3.69
N ASP A 18 -3.46 12.40 -3.28
CA ASP A 18 -3.09 13.82 -3.13
C ASP A 18 -1.95 14.00 -2.11
N ILE A 19 -1.96 13.25 -1.00
CA ILE A 19 -0.91 13.31 0.02
C ILE A 19 0.41 12.77 -0.53
N MET A 20 0.39 11.63 -1.23
CA MET A 20 1.56 11.09 -1.90
C MET A 20 2.16 12.10 -2.90
N ILE A 21 1.34 12.68 -3.75
CA ILE A 21 1.76 13.69 -4.74
C ILE A 21 2.36 14.90 -4.04
N ARG A 22 1.76 15.41 -2.95
CA ARG A 22 2.32 16.54 -2.17
C ARG A 22 3.67 16.22 -1.57
N SER A 23 3.88 15.00 -1.10
CA SER A 23 5.19 14.59 -0.58
C SER A 23 6.25 14.55 -1.68
N VAL A 24 5.90 14.05 -2.88
CA VAL A 24 6.80 14.10 -4.04
C VAL A 24 7.13 15.55 -4.42
N ILE A 25 6.12 16.42 -4.50
CA ILE A 25 6.29 17.84 -4.84
C ILE A 25 7.16 18.59 -3.82
N ALA A 26 6.99 18.27 -2.53
CA ALA A 26 7.75 18.93 -1.46
C ALA A 26 9.26 18.59 -1.51
N ASN A 27 9.59 17.39 -1.97
CA ASN A 27 10.97 16.90 -2.06
C ASN A 27 11.57 17.02 -3.48
N ALA A 28 10.80 17.52 -4.45
CA ALA A 28 11.24 17.67 -5.83
C ALA A 28 12.29 18.77 -5.99
N SER A 29 13.37 18.48 -6.71
CA SER A 29 14.38 19.48 -7.07
C SER A 29 13.80 20.55 -7.99
N PRO A 30 14.07 21.84 -7.76
CA PRO A 30 13.65 22.91 -8.68
C PRO A 30 14.37 22.85 -10.04
N GLU A 31 15.44 22.09 -10.16
CA GLU A 31 16.26 21.97 -11.38
C GLU A 31 15.81 20.81 -12.29
N ARG A 32 14.79 20.05 -11.87
CA ARG A 32 14.28 18.88 -12.59
C ARG A 32 12.82 19.08 -12.96
N GLU A 33 12.44 18.57 -14.11
CA GLU A 33 11.05 18.52 -14.57
C GLU A 33 10.42 17.21 -14.11
N TYR A 34 9.18 17.25 -13.61
CA TYR A 34 8.43 16.07 -13.16
C TYR A 34 7.10 15.99 -13.90
N ASP A 35 6.80 14.81 -14.44
CA ASP A 35 5.56 14.50 -15.11
C ASP A 35 4.80 13.42 -14.31
N ILE A 36 3.87 13.83 -13.46
CA ILE A 36 3.08 12.95 -12.62
C ILE A 36 1.85 12.51 -13.41
N ILE A 37 1.75 11.21 -13.67
CA ILE A 37 0.75 10.60 -14.53
C ILE A 37 -0.11 9.66 -13.67
N ILE A 38 -1.41 9.94 -13.60
CA ILE A 38 -2.36 9.17 -12.81
C ILE A 38 -3.20 8.29 -13.73
N LEU A 39 -3.08 6.97 -13.56
CA LEU A 39 -3.91 5.97 -14.23
C LEU A 39 -5.18 5.77 -13.43
N TYR A 40 -6.35 5.92 -14.07
CA TYR A 40 -7.63 5.86 -13.38
C TYR A 40 -8.75 5.35 -14.28
N ASN A 41 -9.89 4.98 -13.68
CA ASN A 41 -11.16 4.77 -14.39
C ASN A 41 -12.28 5.68 -13.90
N ASP A 42 -12.35 5.93 -12.60
CA ASP A 42 -13.51 6.52 -11.94
C ASP A 42 -13.22 7.77 -11.09
N ILE A 43 -12.00 8.34 -11.15
CA ILE A 43 -11.70 9.58 -10.41
C ILE A 43 -12.57 10.71 -10.97
N SER A 44 -13.40 11.30 -10.11
CA SER A 44 -14.31 12.38 -10.45
C SER A 44 -13.56 13.65 -10.88
N GLU A 45 -14.16 14.46 -11.76
CA GLU A 45 -13.59 15.74 -12.21
C GLU A 45 -13.24 16.67 -11.04
N LYS A 46 -14.08 16.66 -9.99
CA LYS A 46 -13.80 17.39 -8.74
C LYS A 46 -12.48 16.94 -8.11
N ASN A 47 -12.28 15.63 -7.98
CA ASN A 47 -11.08 15.10 -7.37
C ASN A 47 -9.85 15.29 -8.27
N GLN A 48 -9.99 15.15 -9.60
CA GLN A 48 -8.93 15.49 -10.56
C GLN A 48 -8.50 16.95 -10.42
N HIS A 49 -9.47 17.88 -10.30
CA HIS A 49 -9.17 19.30 -10.08
C HIS A 49 -8.45 19.54 -8.76
N LEU A 50 -8.94 18.98 -7.65
CA LEU A 50 -8.30 19.14 -6.32
C LEU A 50 -6.86 18.62 -6.29
N ILE A 51 -6.60 17.47 -6.89
CA ILE A 51 -5.27 16.88 -6.99
C ILE A 51 -4.36 17.76 -7.87
N SER A 52 -4.86 18.25 -9.01
CA SER A 52 -4.10 19.13 -9.91
C SER A 52 -3.65 20.42 -9.23
N MET A 53 -4.41 20.91 -8.26
CA MET A 53 -4.07 22.10 -7.48
C MET A 53 -2.79 21.92 -6.65
N ALA A 54 -2.31 20.70 -6.40
CA ALA A 54 -1.06 20.47 -5.68
C ALA A 54 0.16 21.03 -6.41
N ALA A 55 0.13 21.08 -7.75
CA ALA A 55 1.21 21.60 -8.59
C ALA A 55 0.97 23.03 -9.11
N ARG A 56 -0.10 23.73 -8.67
CA ARG A 56 -0.52 25.02 -9.23
C ARG A 56 0.61 26.06 -9.34
N ASP A 57 1.41 26.14 -8.30
CA ASP A 57 2.48 27.15 -8.19
C ASP A 57 3.88 26.58 -8.52
N LYS A 58 3.92 25.41 -9.19
CA LYS A 58 5.14 24.69 -9.57
C LYS A 58 5.26 24.65 -11.09
N HIS A 59 6.18 25.42 -11.65
CA HIS A 59 6.39 25.51 -13.11
C HIS A 59 7.10 24.27 -13.69
N ASN A 60 7.77 23.49 -12.84
CA ASN A 60 8.55 22.31 -13.21
C ASN A 60 7.81 20.98 -12.94
N ILE A 61 6.53 21.04 -12.57
CA ILE A 61 5.72 19.84 -12.24
C ILE A 61 4.41 19.86 -13.02
N SER A 62 4.14 18.81 -13.78
CA SER A 62 2.84 18.56 -14.43
C SER A 62 2.12 17.40 -13.77
N ILE A 63 0.78 17.50 -13.68
CA ILE A 63 -0.10 16.41 -13.23
C ILE A 63 -1.08 16.12 -14.34
N ARG A 64 -1.14 14.86 -14.78
CA ARG A 64 -2.01 14.42 -15.88
C ARG A 64 -2.76 13.15 -15.49
N PHE A 65 -3.94 12.96 -16.10
CA PHE A 65 -4.80 11.83 -15.88
C PHE A 65 -4.99 11.05 -17.18
N ILE A 66 -4.78 9.73 -17.13
CA ILE A 66 -5.01 8.80 -18.26
C ILE A 66 -6.10 7.82 -17.85
N ARG A 67 -7.20 7.80 -18.60
CA ARG A 67 -8.32 6.90 -18.34
C ARG A 67 -8.05 5.53 -18.94
N VAL A 68 -7.89 4.52 -18.08
CA VAL A 68 -7.42 3.19 -18.46
C VAL A 68 -8.47 2.37 -19.21
N CYS A 69 -9.77 2.57 -18.94
CA CYS A 69 -10.82 1.81 -19.64
C CYS A 69 -10.87 2.03 -21.17
N GLU A 70 -10.18 3.04 -21.69
CA GLU A 70 -10.02 3.27 -23.12
C GLU A 70 -9.03 2.28 -23.76
N TYR A 71 -8.17 1.69 -22.96
CA TYR A 71 -7.12 0.76 -23.38
C TYR A 71 -7.38 -0.67 -22.91
N PHE A 72 -8.12 -0.83 -21.81
CA PHE A 72 -8.23 -2.13 -21.14
C PHE A 72 -9.55 -2.28 -20.37
N ASN A 73 -10.22 -3.45 -20.52
CA ASN A 73 -11.45 -3.79 -19.79
C ASN A 73 -11.12 -4.72 -18.59
N ALA A 74 -11.09 -4.13 -17.40
CA ALA A 74 -10.73 -4.80 -16.15
C ALA A 74 -11.83 -5.70 -15.55
N GLY A 75 -12.98 -5.86 -16.18
CA GLY A 75 -14.20 -6.43 -15.57
C GLY A 75 -14.14 -7.93 -15.21
N LYS A 76 -13.00 -8.60 -15.38
CA LYS A 76 -12.82 -10.04 -15.07
C LYS A 76 -11.61 -10.34 -14.19
N LEU A 77 -10.90 -9.32 -13.69
CA LEU A 77 -9.71 -9.53 -12.87
C LEU A 77 -10.05 -9.89 -11.44
N PHE A 78 -9.32 -10.85 -10.88
CA PHE A 78 -9.42 -11.21 -9.46
C PHE A 78 -8.79 -10.13 -8.60
N VAL A 79 -9.55 -9.61 -7.62
CA VAL A 79 -9.05 -8.71 -6.59
C VAL A 79 -9.48 -9.23 -5.24
N ASP A 80 -8.55 -9.22 -4.28
CA ASP A 80 -8.82 -9.54 -2.90
C ASP A 80 -9.48 -8.35 -2.18
N GLN A 81 -10.08 -8.59 -1.00
CA GLN A 81 -10.84 -7.58 -0.22
C GLN A 81 -10.06 -6.28 0.08
N HIS A 82 -8.74 -6.29 -0.02
CA HIS A 82 -7.85 -5.18 0.31
C HIS A 82 -7.17 -4.54 -0.91
N LEU A 83 -7.35 -5.12 -2.10
CA LEU A 83 -6.77 -4.64 -3.34
C LEU A 83 -7.88 -4.23 -4.30
N SER A 84 -7.58 -3.28 -5.14
CA SER A 84 -8.47 -2.82 -6.18
C SER A 84 -7.90 -3.17 -7.57
N VAL A 85 -8.73 -3.11 -8.59
CA VAL A 85 -8.34 -3.43 -9.96
C VAL A 85 -7.19 -2.57 -10.48
N GLU A 86 -7.01 -1.41 -9.89
CA GLU A 86 -5.94 -0.45 -10.20
C GLU A 86 -4.53 -1.03 -9.98
N THR A 87 -4.39 -2.07 -9.15
CA THR A 87 -3.10 -2.77 -8.98
C THR A 87 -2.58 -3.36 -10.30
N TYR A 88 -3.48 -3.82 -11.17
CA TYR A 88 -3.10 -4.40 -12.47
C TYR A 88 -2.74 -3.36 -13.54
N TYR A 89 -3.03 -2.07 -13.32
CA TYR A 89 -2.72 -1.05 -14.34
C TYR A 89 -1.23 -0.94 -14.62
N ARG A 90 -0.37 -1.31 -13.65
CA ARG A 90 1.09 -1.33 -13.90
C ARG A 90 1.52 -2.34 -14.97
N LEU A 91 0.73 -3.38 -15.25
CA LEU A 91 1.02 -4.38 -16.29
C LEU A 91 0.78 -3.84 -17.71
N ILE A 92 -0.06 -2.81 -17.85
CA ILE A 92 -0.40 -2.24 -19.16
C ILE A 92 0.32 -0.94 -19.47
N ILE A 93 1.13 -0.41 -18.54
CA ILE A 93 1.91 0.81 -18.74
C ILE A 93 2.75 0.77 -20.03
N PRO A 94 3.45 -0.35 -20.38
CA PRO A 94 4.24 -0.39 -21.60
C PRO A 94 3.43 -0.11 -22.86
N GLU A 95 2.15 -0.47 -22.89
CA GLU A 95 1.26 -0.27 -24.03
C GLU A 95 0.65 1.14 -24.04
N ILE A 96 0.12 1.61 -22.91
CA ILE A 96 -0.55 2.91 -22.84
C ILE A 96 0.41 4.11 -22.87
N MET A 97 1.71 3.87 -22.71
CA MET A 97 2.75 4.89 -22.73
C MET A 97 3.81 4.63 -23.83
N PRO A 98 3.42 4.53 -25.12
CA PRO A 98 4.32 4.09 -26.19
C PRO A 98 5.51 5.03 -26.44
N ASN A 99 5.38 6.30 -26.06
CA ASN A 99 6.43 7.33 -26.28
C ASN A 99 7.41 7.45 -25.10
N TYR A 100 7.25 6.64 -24.06
CA TYR A 100 8.15 6.61 -22.91
C TYR A 100 9.07 5.39 -22.98
N HIS A 101 10.35 5.63 -22.66
CA HIS A 101 11.36 4.57 -22.61
C HIS A 101 11.59 4.07 -21.19
N LYS A 102 11.51 4.95 -20.21
CA LYS A 102 11.73 4.66 -18.79
C LYS A 102 10.79 5.49 -17.93
N ILE A 103 10.20 4.89 -16.90
CA ILE A 103 9.33 5.56 -15.93
C ILE A 103 9.59 5.09 -14.50
N LEU A 104 9.12 5.86 -13.51
CA LEU A 104 8.87 5.38 -12.17
C LEU A 104 7.42 5.00 -12.02
N TYR A 105 7.15 3.85 -11.40
CA TYR A 105 5.84 3.49 -10.88
C TYR A 105 5.87 3.53 -9.36
N LEU A 106 4.90 4.19 -8.73
CA LEU A 106 4.78 4.30 -7.27
C LEU A 106 3.35 4.01 -6.84
N ASP A 107 3.17 3.21 -5.78
CA ASP A 107 1.86 3.01 -5.16
C ASP A 107 1.39 4.29 -4.45
N CYS A 108 0.07 4.46 -4.30
CA CYS A 108 -0.51 5.69 -3.74
C CYS A 108 -0.50 5.75 -2.20
N ASP A 109 -0.26 4.63 -1.54
CA ASP A 109 -0.19 4.52 -0.09
C ASP A 109 1.24 4.71 0.44
N MET A 110 1.91 5.73 -0.09
CA MET A 110 3.29 6.09 0.23
C MET A 110 3.44 7.56 0.61
N VAL A 111 4.60 7.87 1.17
CA VAL A 111 5.09 9.23 1.36
C VAL A 111 6.55 9.29 0.95
N ALA A 112 6.91 10.28 0.12
CA ALA A 112 8.28 10.58 -0.23
C ALA A 112 8.91 11.49 0.84
N ASP A 113 10.10 11.13 1.32
CA ASP A 113 10.96 11.93 2.20
C ASP A 113 12.30 12.28 1.50
N HIS A 114 12.36 12.01 0.20
CA HIS A 114 13.54 12.25 -0.65
C HIS A 114 13.11 12.51 -2.10
N ASP A 115 14.01 13.15 -2.89
CA ASP A 115 13.73 13.43 -4.30
C ASP A 115 13.72 12.14 -5.13
N VAL A 116 12.57 11.81 -5.70
CA VAL A 116 12.38 10.61 -6.53
C VAL A 116 13.12 10.69 -7.88
N ALA A 117 13.66 11.87 -8.25
CA ALA A 117 14.55 12.00 -9.42
C ALA A 117 15.82 11.17 -9.23
N GLU A 118 16.35 11.05 -8.01
CA GLU A 118 17.51 10.20 -7.73
C GLU A 118 17.20 8.72 -7.97
N LEU A 119 15.96 8.29 -7.65
CA LEU A 119 15.51 6.96 -7.99
C LEU A 119 15.39 6.77 -9.50
N TYR A 120 14.83 7.75 -10.21
CA TYR A 120 14.73 7.70 -11.67
C TYR A 120 16.09 7.59 -12.35
N ASP A 121 17.09 8.28 -11.83
CA ASP A 121 18.46 8.28 -12.38
C ASP A 121 19.25 7.00 -12.05
N PHE A 122 18.67 6.10 -11.22
CA PHE A 122 19.33 4.86 -10.86
C PHE A 122 19.63 4.00 -12.11
N ASP A 123 20.87 3.47 -12.19
CA ASP A 123 21.30 2.66 -13.31
C ASP A 123 20.75 1.23 -13.20
N LEU A 124 19.93 0.83 -14.15
CA LEU A 124 19.38 -0.53 -14.24
C LEU A 124 20.40 -1.58 -14.71
N LYS A 125 21.60 -1.17 -15.17
CA LYS A 125 22.66 -2.09 -15.63
C LYS A 125 22.17 -3.11 -16.67
N GLY A 126 21.25 -2.68 -17.52
CA GLY A 126 20.65 -3.54 -18.57
C GLY A 126 19.48 -4.41 -18.10
N ALA A 127 19.07 -4.33 -16.83
CA ALA A 127 17.86 -4.95 -16.38
C ALA A 127 16.60 -4.21 -16.90
N VAL A 128 15.47 -4.90 -16.98
CA VAL A 128 14.21 -4.31 -17.46
C VAL A 128 13.40 -3.67 -16.33
N ILE A 129 13.75 -3.99 -15.08
CA ILE A 129 13.06 -3.49 -13.89
C ILE A 129 14.06 -3.21 -12.76
N GLY A 130 13.84 -2.11 -12.04
CA GLY A 130 14.46 -1.82 -10.75
C GLY A 130 13.40 -1.93 -9.64
N ALA A 131 13.65 -2.73 -8.62
CA ALA A 131 12.73 -2.94 -7.50
C ALA A 131 13.47 -3.33 -6.22
N ALA A 132 12.90 -3.03 -5.04
CA ALA A 132 13.44 -3.51 -3.78
C ALA A 132 12.99 -4.96 -3.51
N LYS A 133 13.85 -5.76 -2.88
CA LYS A 133 13.46 -7.10 -2.43
C LYS A 133 12.26 -7.02 -1.48
N ASP A 134 11.32 -7.95 -1.64
CA ASP A 134 10.18 -8.03 -0.74
C ASP A 134 10.62 -8.66 0.58
N ILE A 135 10.68 -7.83 1.61
CA ILE A 135 11.13 -8.24 2.94
C ILE A 135 10.11 -9.09 3.67
N ASP A 136 8.81 -8.89 3.43
CA ASP A 136 7.75 -9.73 4.02
C ASP A 136 7.86 -11.16 3.50
N VAL A 137 7.98 -11.31 2.19
CA VAL A 137 8.17 -12.63 1.57
C VAL A 137 9.48 -13.26 2.04
N ALA A 138 10.58 -12.48 2.09
CA ALA A 138 11.86 -12.98 2.59
C ALA A 138 11.79 -13.53 4.03
N GLY A 139 10.99 -12.89 4.89
CA GLY A 139 10.74 -13.40 6.25
C GLY A 139 9.84 -14.64 6.25
N GLN A 140 8.77 -14.63 5.45
CA GLN A 140 7.81 -15.73 5.35
C GLN A 140 8.42 -17.02 4.77
N LEU A 141 9.43 -16.91 3.91
CA LEU A 141 10.14 -18.07 3.36
C LEU A 141 10.73 -18.98 4.44
N ASN A 142 11.11 -18.43 5.59
CA ASN A 142 11.66 -19.17 6.71
C ASN A 142 10.61 -19.51 7.80
N LEU A 143 9.36 -19.10 7.60
CA LEU A 143 8.25 -19.52 8.42
C LEU A 143 7.58 -20.74 7.74
N ASN A 144 7.67 -21.92 8.34
CA ASN A 144 7.11 -23.17 7.80
C ASN A 144 5.57 -23.17 7.61
N GLN A 145 4.92 -22.01 7.64
CA GLN A 145 3.46 -21.92 7.77
C GLN A 145 2.68 -21.82 6.45
N ASN A 146 3.29 -21.32 5.34
CA ASN A 146 2.52 -20.94 4.15
C ASN A 146 3.06 -21.49 2.82
N ASN A 147 4.00 -22.45 2.83
CA ASN A 147 4.62 -23.01 1.61
C ASN A 147 5.14 -21.92 0.62
N TRP A 148 5.63 -20.79 1.14
CA TRP A 148 6.18 -19.73 0.29
C TRP A 148 7.39 -20.20 -0.49
N GLN A 149 8.22 -21.08 0.09
CA GLN A 149 9.39 -21.65 -0.58
C GLN A 149 8.97 -22.36 -1.86
N THR A 150 8.08 -23.35 -1.75
CA THR A 150 7.54 -24.13 -2.86
C THR A 150 6.82 -23.24 -3.88
N TYR A 151 6.02 -22.28 -3.38
CA TYR A 151 5.31 -21.37 -4.27
C TYR A 151 6.26 -20.52 -5.11
N ALA A 152 7.29 -19.92 -4.49
CA ALA A 152 8.25 -19.08 -5.20
C ALA A 152 9.08 -19.87 -6.23
N THR A 153 9.48 -21.12 -5.90
CA THR A 153 10.32 -21.93 -6.79
C THR A 153 9.52 -22.72 -7.84
N GLU A 154 8.39 -23.33 -7.47
CA GLU A 154 7.65 -24.22 -8.37
C GLU A 154 6.54 -23.48 -9.13
N THR A 155 5.83 -22.54 -8.48
CA THR A 155 4.73 -21.80 -9.12
C THR A 155 5.24 -20.58 -9.87
N LEU A 156 6.07 -19.75 -9.22
CA LEU A 156 6.63 -18.56 -9.85
C LEU A 156 7.90 -18.85 -10.65
N GLY A 157 8.51 -20.02 -10.46
CA GLY A 157 9.70 -20.47 -11.18
C GLY A 157 10.96 -19.68 -10.85
N LEU A 158 11.06 -19.04 -9.68
CA LEU A 158 12.25 -18.27 -9.29
C LEU A 158 13.43 -19.20 -9.01
N ASP A 159 14.62 -18.83 -9.46
CA ASP A 159 15.85 -19.60 -9.22
C ASP A 159 16.27 -19.50 -7.75
N SER A 160 16.06 -18.34 -7.14
CA SER A 160 16.16 -18.11 -5.69
C SER A 160 14.88 -17.46 -5.18
N PRO A 161 14.19 -18.04 -4.17
CA PRO A 161 12.96 -17.43 -3.63
C PRO A 161 13.24 -16.08 -2.96
N TYR A 162 14.49 -15.82 -2.55
CA TYR A 162 14.90 -14.52 -1.99
C TYR A 162 15.15 -13.44 -3.06
N ASP A 163 14.95 -13.75 -4.34
CA ASP A 163 14.98 -12.79 -5.42
C ASP A 163 13.60 -12.18 -5.72
N TYR A 164 12.59 -12.58 -4.96
CA TYR A 164 11.26 -12.01 -5.04
C TYR A 164 11.28 -10.52 -4.63
N PHE A 165 10.75 -9.65 -5.51
CA PHE A 165 10.72 -8.19 -5.29
C PHE A 165 9.31 -7.68 -5.02
N GLN A 166 9.23 -6.55 -4.33
CA GLN A 166 7.99 -5.84 -4.03
C GLN A 166 7.66 -4.85 -5.15
N ALA A 167 6.40 -4.83 -5.62
CA ALA A 167 5.99 -4.11 -6.83
C ALA A 167 5.44 -2.69 -6.59
N GLY A 168 5.47 -2.16 -5.37
CA GLY A 168 4.95 -0.82 -5.07
C GLY A 168 5.87 0.32 -5.49
N VAL A 169 7.18 0.05 -5.66
CA VAL A 169 8.17 1.01 -6.18
C VAL A 169 8.96 0.34 -7.29
N LEU A 170 8.80 0.85 -8.51
CA LEU A 170 9.44 0.27 -9.69
C LEU A 170 10.09 1.35 -10.55
N ILE A 171 11.28 1.05 -11.05
CA ILE A 171 11.83 1.68 -12.24
C ILE A 171 11.54 0.72 -13.40
N LEU A 172 10.82 1.15 -14.42
CA LEU A 172 10.47 0.32 -15.56
C LEU A 172 11.22 0.80 -16.81
N ASP A 173 12.06 -0.07 -17.41
CA ASP A 173 12.52 0.08 -18.80
C ASP A 173 11.40 -0.42 -19.70
N LEU A 174 10.58 0.49 -20.21
CA LEU A 174 9.41 0.14 -21.00
C LEU A 174 9.79 -0.52 -22.34
N ASP A 175 10.91 -0.14 -22.95
CA ASP A 175 11.38 -0.79 -24.17
C ASP A 175 11.84 -2.22 -23.91
N GLY A 176 12.51 -2.45 -22.79
CA GLY A 176 12.90 -3.78 -22.33
C GLY A 176 11.69 -4.66 -22.02
N LEU A 177 10.69 -4.10 -21.33
CA LEU A 177 9.44 -4.82 -21.00
C LEU A 177 8.66 -5.19 -22.25
N ARG A 178 8.47 -4.28 -23.22
CA ARG A 178 7.81 -4.57 -24.51
C ARG A 178 8.47 -5.71 -25.27
N ARG A 179 9.80 -5.83 -25.18
CA ARG A 179 10.56 -6.95 -25.78
C ARG A 179 10.46 -8.25 -24.96
N THR A 180 10.12 -8.16 -23.69
CA THR A 180 10.08 -9.32 -22.79
C THR A 180 8.74 -10.03 -22.85
N MET A 181 7.64 -9.30 -22.70
CA MET A 181 6.27 -9.83 -22.74
C MET A 181 5.29 -8.70 -23.07
N SER A 182 4.26 -8.98 -23.83
CA SER A 182 3.20 -8.01 -24.13
C SER A 182 2.33 -7.75 -22.89
N SER A 183 1.73 -6.56 -22.80
CA SER A 183 0.75 -6.25 -21.76
C SER A 183 -0.46 -7.19 -21.82
N GLU A 184 -0.88 -7.59 -23.02
CA GLU A 184 -1.98 -8.54 -23.21
C GLU A 184 -1.66 -9.91 -22.59
N ASP A 185 -0.46 -10.45 -22.80
CA ASP A 185 -0.05 -11.73 -22.20
C ASP A 185 0.02 -11.64 -20.66
N MET A 186 0.54 -10.54 -20.11
CA MET A 186 0.56 -10.33 -18.67
C MET A 186 -0.86 -10.27 -18.08
N ILE A 187 -1.79 -9.65 -18.77
CA ILE A 187 -3.20 -9.63 -18.38
C ILE A 187 -3.86 -11.00 -18.50
N GLN A 188 -3.53 -11.77 -19.55
CA GLN A 188 -4.02 -13.15 -19.67
C GLN A 188 -3.53 -14.03 -18.50
N MET A 189 -2.31 -13.84 -18.02
CA MET A 189 -1.84 -14.50 -16.79
C MET A 189 -2.73 -14.15 -15.60
N ALA A 190 -3.07 -12.85 -15.40
CA ALA A 190 -3.95 -12.40 -14.33
C ALA A 190 -5.38 -12.96 -14.43
N LEU A 191 -5.89 -13.18 -15.65
CA LEU A 191 -7.24 -13.72 -15.90
C LEU A 191 -7.31 -15.25 -15.72
N THR A 192 -6.22 -15.94 -15.91
CA THR A 192 -6.18 -17.42 -15.95
C THR A 192 -5.68 -18.06 -14.66
N HIS A 193 -4.95 -17.30 -13.83
CA HIS A 193 -4.36 -17.80 -12.59
C HIS A 193 -4.65 -16.87 -11.42
N SER A 194 -5.02 -17.44 -10.27
CA SER A 194 -5.14 -16.72 -9.02
C SER A 194 -3.78 -16.72 -8.31
N TYR A 195 -3.00 -15.68 -8.53
CA TYR A 195 -1.71 -15.47 -7.87
C TYR A 195 -1.89 -14.93 -6.46
N ARG A 196 -0.99 -15.28 -5.52
CA ARG A 196 -1.06 -14.83 -4.11
C ARG A 196 -0.92 -13.32 -3.97
N CYS A 197 0.01 -12.74 -4.73
CA CYS A 197 0.28 -11.30 -4.74
C CYS A 197 -0.04 -10.66 -6.10
N HIS A 198 -1.05 -11.22 -6.80
CA HIS A 198 -1.65 -10.64 -8.01
C HIS A 198 -0.61 -10.21 -9.07
N ASP A 199 -0.59 -8.93 -9.41
CA ASP A 199 0.33 -8.31 -10.38
C ASP A 199 1.80 -8.40 -9.96
N GLN A 200 2.10 -8.37 -8.67
CA GLN A 200 3.47 -8.52 -8.17
C GLN A 200 4.06 -9.89 -8.52
N ASP A 201 3.29 -10.97 -8.40
CA ASP A 201 3.74 -12.32 -8.80
C ASP A 201 3.99 -12.39 -10.30
N ILE A 202 3.10 -11.79 -11.11
CA ILE A 202 3.26 -11.75 -12.57
C ILE A 202 4.55 -11.03 -12.95
N LEU A 203 4.82 -9.86 -12.37
CA LEU A 203 6.06 -9.13 -12.63
C LEU A 203 7.30 -9.92 -12.20
N ASN A 204 7.25 -10.63 -11.07
CA ASN A 204 8.33 -11.50 -10.61
C ASN A 204 8.60 -12.66 -11.58
N ILE A 205 7.57 -13.22 -12.22
CA ILE A 205 7.70 -14.24 -13.27
C ILE A 205 8.32 -13.63 -14.54
N VAL A 206 7.74 -12.54 -15.04
CA VAL A 206 8.09 -11.93 -16.32
C VAL A 206 9.49 -11.32 -16.30
N CYS A 207 9.84 -10.68 -15.18
CA CYS A 207 11.13 -9.99 -15.02
C CYS A 207 12.21 -10.86 -14.37
N LYS A 208 11.96 -12.17 -14.18
CA LYS A 208 12.94 -13.09 -13.60
C LYS A 208 14.32 -12.91 -14.26
N ASN A 209 15.37 -12.81 -13.43
CA ASN A 209 16.76 -12.60 -13.86
C ASN A 209 17.03 -11.30 -14.65
N LYS A 210 16.07 -10.36 -14.67
CA LYS A 210 16.18 -9.06 -15.33
C LYS A 210 15.90 -7.89 -14.37
N VAL A 211 16.23 -8.08 -13.09
CA VAL A 211 15.96 -7.13 -11.99
C VAL A 211 17.26 -6.50 -11.52
N THR A 212 17.28 -5.19 -11.36
CA THR A 212 18.27 -4.50 -10.54
C THR A 212 17.66 -4.19 -9.19
N TYR A 213 18.25 -4.75 -8.10
CA TYR A 213 17.72 -4.55 -6.76
C TYR A 213 18.08 -3.18 -6.22
N LEU A 214 17.04 -2.42 -5.87
CA LEU A 214 17.15 -1.11 -5.27
C LEU A 214 17.47 -1.19 -3.77
N PRO A 215 18.14 -0.18 -3.20
CA PRO A 215 18.26 -0.03 -1.76
C PRO A 215 16.87 0.01 -1.08
N GLN A 216 16.76 -0.60 0.09
CA GLN A 216 15.48 -0.68 0.84
C GLN A 216 14.93 0.68 1.28
N GLN A 217 15.75 1.73 1.32
CA GLN A 217 15.31 3.12 1.57
C GLN A 217 14.24 3.58 0.56
N TRP A 218 14.30 3.08 -0.68
CA TRP A 218 13.34 3.41 -1.73
C TRP A 218 12.01 2.67 -1.62
N ASN A 219 11.89 1.70 -0.70
CA ASN A 219 10.61 1.03 -0.42
C ASN A 219 10.61 0.54 1.03
N THR A 220 10.64 1.46 1.96
CA THR A 220 10.65 1.16 3.39
C THR A 220 9.22 0.88 3.85
N LEU A 221 8.90 -0.40 4.05
CA LEU A 221 7.59 -0.82 4.52
C LEU A 221 7.38 -0.45 5.99
N MET A 222 6.21 0.08 6.35
CA MET A 222 5.84 0.29 7.74
C MET A 222 5.72 -1.04 8.52
N ASP A 223 5.93 -1.02 9.83
CA ASP A 223 5.66 -2.15 10.71
C ASP A 223 4.19 -2.14 11.13
N TRP A 224 3.36 -2.98 10.49
CA TRP A 224 2.01 -3.19 10.98
C TRP A 224 2.01 -4.09 12.22
N GLN A 225 1.10 -3.86 13.14
CA GLN A 225 0.98 -4.61 14.39
C GLN A 225 -0.42 -5.19 14.57
N GLU A 226 -0.48 -6.49 14.84
CA GLU A 226 -1.68 -7.21 15.27
C GLU A 226 -1.44 -7.85 16.64
N ILE A 227 -2.49 -8.36 17.28
CA ILE A 227 -2.36 -9.02 18.59
C ILE A 227 -1.41 -10.22 18.47
N GLY A 228 -0.22 -10.08 19.07
CA GLY A 228 0.81 -11.12 19.13
C GLY A 228 1.64 -11.31 17.86
N ARG A 229 1.55 -10.39 16.88
CA ARG A 229 2.32 -10.45 15.62
C ARG A 229 2.56 -9.06 15.06
N SER A 230 3.77 -8.84 14.55
CA SER A 230 4.11 -7.65 13.77
C SER A 230 4.85 -8.03 12.49
N ARG A 231 4.96 -7.08 11.54
CA ARG A 231 5.84 -7.28 10.38
C ARG A 231 7.27 -7.53 10.82
N MET A 232 7.77 -6.77 11.79
CA MET A 232 9.13 -6.95 12.30
C MET A 232 9.38 -8.35 12.89
N ASP A 233 8.38 -9.02 13.46
CA ASP A 233 8.54 -10.40 13.94
C ASP A 233 8.71 -11.39 12.78
N ILE A 234 8.04 -11.15 11.65
CA ILE A 234 8.22 -11.93 10.41
C ILE A 234 9.61 -11.66 9.83
N LEU A 235 10.01 -10.39 9.76
CA LEU A 235 11.27 -9.97 9.14
C LEU A 235 12.51 -10.50 9.86
N LYS A 236 12.44 -10.69 11.17
CA LYS A 236 13.51 -11.35 11.94
C LYS A 236 13.85 -12.75 11.42
N MET A 237 12.94 -13.39 10.70
CA MET A 237 13.14 -14.70 10.08
C MET A 237 13.82 -14.61 8.71
N ALA A 238 13.91 -13.42 8.10
CA ALA A 238 14.61 -13.22 6.83
C ALA A 238 16.12 -13.47 6.97
N PRO A 239 16.84 -13.78 5.88
CA PRO A 239 18.29 -13.84 5.88
C PRO A 239 18.89 -12.56 6.47
N ARG A 240 19.93 -12.72 7.28
CA ARG A 240 20.57 -11.65 8.06
C ARG A 240 20.87 -10.40 7.22
N GLN A 241 21.39 -10.56 6.01
CA GLN A 241 21.75 -9.45 5.14
C GLN A 241 20.52 -8.64 4.72
N ILE A 242 19.39 -9.30 4.42
CA ILE A 242 18.12 -8.64 4.03
C ILE A 242 17.55 -7.90 5.25
N TYR A 243 17.54 -8.54 6.42
CA TYR A 243 17.06 -7.93 7.66
C TYR A 243 17.89 -6.70 8.06
N GLU A 244 19.24 -6.80 8.01
CA GLU A 244 20.12 -5.68 8.34
C GLU A 244 19.97 -4.53 7.35
N ALA A 245 19.90 -4.80 6.04
CA ALA A 245 19.67 -3.76 5.03
C ALA A 245 18.36 -3.00 5.28
N TYR A 246 17.29 -3.72 5.57
CA TYR A 246 16.01 -3.10 5.89
C TYR A 246 16.03 -2.30 7.20
N THR A 247 16.61 -2.84 8.27
CA THR A 247 16.69 -2.12 9.55
C THR A 247 17.54 -0.85 9.47
N GLN A 248 18.56 -0.82 8.60
CA GLN A 248 19.29 0.40 8.31
C GLN A 248 18.46 1.40 7.48
N ALA A 249 17.73 0.90 6.47
CA ALA A 249 16.85 1.74 5.65
C ALA A 249 15.79 2.47 6.49
N ARG A 250 15.22 1.80 7.50
CA ARG A 250 14.24 2.41 8.42
C ARG A 250 14.75 3.62 9.19
N LYS A 251 16.07 3.76 9.38
CA LYS A 251 16.65 4.92 10.07
C LYS A 251 16.63 6.20 9.25
N ARG A 252 16.59 6.07 7.93
CA ARG A 252 16.54 7.16 6.97
C ARG A 252 15.83 6.67 5.69
N PRO A 253 14.51 6.51 5.76
CA PRO A 253 13.75 6.09 4.59
C PRO A 253 13.73 7.21 3.53
N TYR A 254 13.63 6.84 2.25
CA TYR A 254 13.44 7.77 1.13
C TYR A 254 12.00 7.74 0.62
N LEU A 255 11.42 6.54 0.52
CA LEU A 255 10.00 6.33 0.29
C LEU A 255 9.48 5.42 1.40
N ILE A 256 8.48 5.88 2.13
CA ILE A 256 7.79 5.14 3.18
C ILE A 256 6.52 4.56 2.58
N HIS A 257 6.38 3.24 2.65
CA HIS A 257 5.26 2.52 2.07
C HIS A 257 4.38 1.94 3.18
N PHE A 258 3.16 2.43 3.29
CA PHE A 258 2.16 1.96 4.24
C PHE A 258 1.45 0.70 3.75
N ALA A 259 2.22 -0.25 3.16
CA ALA A 259 1.68 -1.52 2.68
C ALA A 259 1.07 -2.36 3.80
N GLY A 260 -0.05 -3.03 3.52
CA GLY A 260 -0.74 -3.91 4.45
C GLY A 260 -2.03 -3.32 4.99
N TYR A 261 -2.55 -3.92 6.07
CA TYR A 261 -3.91 -3.65 6.58
C TYR A 261 -4.02 -2.37 7.40
N GLN A 262 -2.94 -1.96 8.07
CA GLN A 262 -2.92 -0.73 8.85
C GLN A 262 -2.44 0.42 7.97
N LYS A 263 -3.16 1.53 8.06
CA LYS A 263 -2.84 2.75 7.33
C LYS A 263 -2.86 3.92 8.31
N PRO A 264 -2.06 4.98 8.11
CA PRO A 264 -2.06 6.14 9.01
C PRO A 264 -3.41 6.86 9.07
N TRP A 265 -4.22 6.77 8.04
CA TRP A 265 -5.59 7.30 8.03
C TRP A 265 -6.62 6.41 8.73
N ASP A 266 -6.22 5.21 9.17
CA ASP A 266 -7.03 4.28 9.96
C ASP A 266 -6.53 4.20 11.41
N VAL A 267 -5.19 4.27 11.61
CA VAL A 267 -4.50 4.12 12.90
C VAL A 267 -3.49 5.26 13.05
N VAL A 268 -3.87 6.27 13.82
CA VAL A 268 -3.15 7.56 13.95
C VAL A 268 -1.69 7.41 14.38
N ASP A 269 -1.40 6.43 15.21
CA ASP A 269 -0.11 6.17 15.86
C ASP A 269 0.59 4.93 15.29
N CYS A 270 0.25 4.54 14.04
CA CYS A 270 0.99 3.48 13.37
C CYS A 270 2.42 3.93 13.04
N ASP A 271 3.25 2.96 12.74
CA ASP A 271 4.67 3.19 12.40
C ASP A 271 4.81 4.18 11.22
N PHE A 272 5.68 5.16 11.35
CA PHE A 272 5.88 6.26 10.39
C PHE A 272 4.66 7.15 10.12
N ALA A 273 3.63 7.12 10.95
CA ALA A 273 2.42 7.93 10.74
C ALA A 273 2.73 9.45 10.70
N GLU A 274 3.75 9.91 11.41
CA GLU A 274 4.17 11.31 11.43
C GLU A 274 4.49 11.84 10.03
N TYR A 275 5.15 11.06 9.18
CA TYR A 275 5.45 11.43 7.79
C TYR A 275 4.17 11.63 6.96
N PHE A 276 3.19 10.77 7.13
CA PHE A 276 1.89 10.93 6.46
C PHE A 276 1.18 12.19 6.93
N TRP A 277 1.11 12.43 8.24
CA TRP A 277 0.38 13.56 8.81
C TRP A 277 1.05 14.90 8.50
N GLU A 278 2.34 14.94 8.23
CA GLU A 278 3.04 16.13 7.79
C GLU A 278 2.44 16.68 6.48
N TYR A 279 2.24 15.81 5.49
CA TYR A 279 1.67 16.21 4.20
C TYR A 279 0.14 16.23 4.20
N ALA A 280 -0.51 15.39 5.00
CA ALA A 280 -1.96 15.37 5.11
C ALA A 280 -2.53 16.73 5.52
N LYS A 281 -1.86 17.47 6.41
CA LYS A 281 -2.25 18.82 6.84
C LYS A 281 -2.31 19.84 5.69
N LEU A 282 -1.56 19.60 4.62
CA LEU A 282 -1.48 20.46 3.44
C LEU A 282 -2.52 20.08 2.37
N SER A 283 -3.18 18.95 2.54
CA SER A 283 -4.17 18.41 1.61
C SER A 283 -5.54 19.07 1.77
N PRO A 284 -6.27 19.39 0.69
CA PRO A 284 -7.65 19.82 0.76
C PRO A 284 -8.57 18.75 1.34
N TYR A 285 -8.13 17.49 1.37
CA TYR A 285 -8.86 16.36 1.95
C TYR A 285 -8.64 16.18 3.46
N TYR A 286 -7.77 16.97 4.09
CA TYR A 286 -7.46 16.82 5.51
C TYR A 286 -8.71 16.81 6.42
N PRO A 287 -9.69 17.73 6.25
CA PRO A 287 -10.92 17.71 7.06
C PRO A 287 -11.72 16.42 6.90
N GLN A 288 -11.81 15.89 5.66
CA GLN A 288 -12.50 14.63 5.36
C GLN A 288 -11.80 13.46 6.06
N ILE A 289 -10.47 13.34 5.91
CA ILE A 289 -9.67 12.27 6.54
C ILE A 289 -9.85 12.28 8.06
N ILE A 290 -9.82 13.45 8.69
CA ILE A 290 -10.04 13.58 10.14
C ILE A 290 -11.46 13.18 10.55
N LEU A 291 -12.47 13.51 9.75
CA LEU A 291 -13.86 13.14 10.01
C LEU A 291 -14.03 11.60 9.95
N GLU A 292 -13.57 10.97 8.89
CA GLU A 292 -13.60 9.52 8.70
C GLU A 292 -12.88 8.78 9.83
N LEU A 293 -11.70 9.28 10.22
CA LEU A 293 -10.94 8.76 11.35
C LEU A 293 -11.73 8.82 12.65
N LYS A 294 -12.39 9.96 12.96
CA LYS A 294 -13.23 10.10 14.15
C LYS A 294 -14.40 9.13 14.16
N GLU A 295 -15.05 8.93 13.02
CA GLU A 295 -16.16 7.98 12.88
C GLU A 295 -15.70 6.55 13.16
N ARG A 296 -14.58 6.11 12.58
CA ARG A 296 -13.98 4.77 12.81
C ARG A 296 -13.63 4.55 14.29
N TYR A 297 -13.01 5.54 14.95
CA TYR A 297 -12.71 5.47 16.38
C TYR A 297 -13.97 5.41 17.25
N SER A 298 -15.04 6.09 16.87
CA SER A 298 -16.32 6.08 17.58
C SER A 298 -17.01 4.71 17.48
N ILE A 299 -17.02 4.11 16.28
CA ILE A 299 -17.58 2.77 16.03
C ILE A 299 -16.75 1.71 16.78
N SER A 300 -15.42 1.79 16.74
CA SER A 300 -14.52 0.86 17.46
C SER A 300 -14.74 0.89 18.97
N LYS A 301 -14.95 2.08 19.57
CA LYS A 301 -15.26 2.21 21.00
C LYS A 301 -16.62 1.59 21.35
N GLN A 302 -17.63 1.77 20.50
CA GLN A 302 -18.96 1.17 20.70
C GLN A 302 -18.91 -0.35 20.58
N GLY A 303 -18.25 -0.88 19.55
CA GLY A 303 -18.10 -2.33 19.34
C GLY A 303 -17.31 -3.02 20.46
N LYS A 304 -16.20 -2.42 20.93
CA LYS A 304 -15.44 -2.94 22.09
C LYS A 304 -16.28 -2.94 23.38
N LYS A 305 -17.09 -1.91 23.61
CA LYS A 305 -17.97 -1.80 24.78
C LYS A 305 -19.09 -2.84 24.71
N GLN A 306 -19.67 -3.06 23.53
CA GLN A 306 -20.73 -4.03 23.29
C GLN A 306 -20.21 -5.47 23.41
N GLY A 307 -19.06 -5.80 22.81
CA GLY A 307 -18.43 -7.13 22.92
C GLY A 307 -17.95 -7.46 24.35
N TYR A 308 -17.48 -6.48 25.11
CA TYR A 308 -17.11 -6.66 26.52
C TYR A 308 -18.34 -6.91 27.40
N MET A 309 -19.43 -6.17 27.17
CA MET A 309 -20.71 -6.37 27.86
C MET A 309 -21.35 -7.73 27.52
N GLU A 310 -21.26 -8.15 26.29
CA GLU A 310 -21.77 -9.45 25.84
C GLU A 310 -20.98 -10.63 26.42
N LYS A 311 -19.66 -10.54 26.50
CA LYS A 311 -18.80 -11.51 27.21
C LYS A 311 -19.08 -11.55 28.71
N LEU A 312 -19.31 -10.41 29.36
CA LEU A 312 -19.71 -10.34 30.77
C LEU A 312 -21.10 -10.97 31.00
N MET A 313 -22.03 -10.70 30.10
CA MET A 313 -23.40 -11.24 30.20
C MET A 313 -23.48 -12.75 29.90
N ASN A 314 -22.57 -13.30 29.10
CA ASN A 314 -22.55 -14.74 28.77
C ASN A 314 -21.67 -15.57 29.71
N ASN A 315 -20.94 -14.95 30.64
CA ASN A 315 -20.16 -15.68 31.63
C ASN A 315 -21.10 -16.19 32.78
N VAL A 316 -21.25 -17.50 32.81
CA VAL A 316 -22.18 -18.19 33.76
C VAL A 316 -21.80 -17.94 35.23
N GLU A 317 -20.49 -17.84 35.54
CA GLU A 317 -20.02 -17.57 36.91
C GLU A 317 -20.30 -16.14 37.34
N LEU A 318 -20.05 -15.18 36.46
CA LEU A 318 -20.37 -13.76 36.72
C LEU A 318 -21.87 -13.53 36.84
N ARG A 319 -22.68 -14.28 36.08
CA ARG A 319 -24.15 -14.27 36.24
C ARG A 319 -24.61 -14.82 37.61
N LYS A 320 -23.98 -15.91 38.08
CA LYS A 320 -24.25 -16.45 39.41
C LYS A 320 -23.87 -15.45 40.51
N LEU A 321 -22.70 -14.87 40.43
CA LEU A 321 -22.24 -13.81 41.35
C LEU A 321 -23.17 -12.59 41.32
N ALA A 322 -23.49 -12.08 40.13
CA ALA A 322 -24.40 -10.95 39.98
C ALA A 322 -25.82 -11.26 40.54
N ASN A 323 -26.34 -12.48 40.39
CA ASN A 323 -27.62 -12.88 40.95
C ASN A 323 -27.57 -13.01 42.49
N ASN A 324 -26.43 -13.39 43.07
CA ASN A 324 -26.24 -13.43 44.51
C ASN A 324 -26.22 -12.06 45.15
N PHE A 325 -25.51 -11.08 44.51
CA PHE A 325 -25.43 -9.70 45.03
C PHE A 325 -26.63 -8.83 44.65
N PHE A 326 -27.30 -9.15 43.54
CA PHE A 326 -28.43 -8.41 42.97
C PHE A 326 -29.53 -9.40 42.54
N PRO A 327 -30.29 -10.01 43.47
CA PRO A 327 -31.33 -10.98 43.15
C PRO A 327 -32.34 -10.43 42.14
N ILE A 328 -32.86 -11.32 41.28
CA ILE A 328 -33.90 -10.98 40.30
C ILE A 328 -35.10 -10.41 41.05
N GLY A 329 -35.60 -9.24 40.68
CA GLY A 329 -36.71 -8.54 41.33
C GLY A 329 -36.32 -7.65 42.52
N SER A 330 -35.03 -7.59 42.91
CA SER A 330 -34.59 -6.70 44.01
C SER A 330 -34.55 -5.24 43.59
N ARG A 331 -34.87 -4.35 44.55
CA ARG A 331 -34.83 -2.89 44.37
C ARG A 331 -33.43 -2.37 43.92
N ARG A 332 -32.37 -3.09 44.35
CA ARG A 332 -30.96 -2.78 43.94
C ARG A 332 -30.73 -3.12 42.47
N ARG A 333 -31.30 -4.19 41.93
CA ARG A 333 -31.19 -4.56 40.52
C ARG A 333 -31.94 -3.59 39.61
N GLU A 334 -33.09 -3.11 40.03
CA GLU A 334 -33.88 -2.12 39.31
C GLU A 334 -33.20 -0.75 39.28
N LEU A 335 -32.53 -0.34 40.35
CA LEU A 335 -31.70 0.91 40.36
C LEU A 335 -30.52 0.82 39.41
N ILE A 336 -29.83 -0.31 39.33
CA ILE A 336 -28.73 -0.55 38.41
C ILE A 336 -29.20 -0.54 36.97
N LYS A 337 -30.31 -1.23 36.63
CA LYS A 337 -30.90 -1.17 35.29
C LYS A 337 -31.23 0.26 34.89
N LYS A 338 -31.85 1.06 35.75
CA LYS A 338 -32.17 2.45 35.53
C LYS A 338 -30.95 3.32 35.27
N TYR A 339 -29.83 3.02 35.92
CA TYR A 339 -28.58 3.75 35.73
C TYR A 339 -27.90 3.44 34.37
N PHE A 340 -27.99 2.19 33.87
CA PHE A 340 -27.39 1.77 32.62
C PHE A 340 -28.28 1.97 31.39
N THR A 341 -29.61 2.14 31.56
CA THR A 341 -30.55 2.43 30.45
C THR A 341 -30.77 3.92 30.18
N LYS A 342 -30.21 4.81 31.01
CA LYS A 342 -30.31 6.28 30.86
C LYS A 342 -29.08 6.95 30.20
N ARG A 343 -28.24 6.18 29.49
CA ARG A 343 -27.11 6.75 28.68
C ARG A 343 -27.14 6.21 27.27
#